data_eb7482c3b63ee7dfe5f90743f6eb62d8
#
_entry.id   eb7482c3b63ee7dfe5f90743f6eb62d8
#
_cell.length_a   1.000
_cell.length_b   1.000
_cell.length_c   1.000
_cell.angle_alpha   90.00
_cell.angle_beta   90.00
_cell.angle_gamma   90.00
#
_symmetry.space_group_name_H-M   'P 1'
#
loop_
_entity.id
_entity.type
_entity.pdbx_description
1 polymer ?
#
loop_
_entity_poly.entity_id
_entity_poly.type
_entity_poly.pdbx_seq_one_letter_code
_entity_poly.pdbx_strand_id
1 'polypeptide(L)'
;TYSPGITVDEWIKLLNDSEVFTTASLEIMKRMKDYGGQATCKQLSVKYGQSSNFYNAGSSTLAKRIADKTGCPLMEVDTENSKWWPILYVGRSATKDEQGSYIWKLRDELSEALDKIDLSEIELYVKAAPGEEDRGYWWLNANPKIWSFANIAVGEVQSYTLYNENGNKRRIFQNFLDAKAGDMIIGYESNPVKQIVAIGRISAEQDGEKLFFEKVEGLTSPIDYATLKECPELERMEYFQNPQGSLFKLTRGEYDFILDMIRDENPVVAEDSIDTYTKDDFLDEVYMTEKCYERLVAVLR
;
A
#
# COMPACT_ATOMS: atom_id res chain seq x y z
N THR A 1 -6.12 -21.76 -25.15
CA THR A 1 -5.59 -20.46 -24.69
C THR A 1 -6.76 -19.51 -24.59
N TYR A 2 -6.98 -18.88 -23.44
CA TYR A 2 -8.06 -17.91 -23.25
C TYR A 2 -7.78 -16.61 -24.00
N SER A 3 -8.81 -16.03 -24.64
CA SER A 3 -8.82 -14.68 -25.21
C SER A 3 -10.16 -14.02 -24.93
N PRO A 4 -10.20 -12.76 -24.50
CA PRO A 4 -11.46 -12.03 -24.32
C PRO A 4 -12.15 -11.70 -25.65
N GLY A 5 -11.46 -11.83 -26.79
CA GLY A 5 -12.00 -11.55 -28.12
C GLY A 5 -12.21 -10.07 -28.42
N ILE A 6 -11.60 -9.16 -27.64
CA ILE A 6 -11.73 -7.70 -27.80
C ILE A 6 -10.66 -7.22 -28.79
N THR A 7 -11.10 -6.61 -29.87
CA THR A 7 -10.22 -6.06 -30.91
C THR A 7 -9.57 -4.74 -30.48
N VAL A 8 -8.52 -4.30 -31.19
CA VAL A 8 -7.85 -3.01 -30.92
C VAL A 8 -8.83 -1.82 -30.98
N ASP A 9 -9.73 -1.81 -31.97
CA ASP A 9 -10.71 -0.72 -32.11
C ASP A 9 -11.75 -0.71 -30.98
N GLU A 10 -12.12 -1.89 -30.47
CA GLU A 10 -12.99 -1.99 -29.30
C GLU A 10 -12.25 -1.56 -28.03
N TRP A 11 -10.97 -1.92 -27.87
CA TRP A 11 -10.15 -1.41 -26.78
C TRP A 11 -10.03 0.11 -26.78
N ILE A 12 -9.83 0.74 -27.96
CA ILE A 12 -9.81 2.20 -28.08
C ILE A 12 -11.13 2.82 -27.62
N LYS A 13 -12.28 2.22 -27.99
CA LYS A 13 -13.60 2.71 -27.52
C LYS A 13 -13.74 2.59 -26.02
N LEU A 14 -13.34 1.45 -25.43
CA LEU A 14 -13.39 1.22 -23.99
C LEU A 14 -12.47 2.20 -23.23
N LEU A 15 -11.25 2.42 -23.71
CA LEU A 15 -10.28 3.35 -23.12
C LEU A 15 -10.80 4.80 -23.08
N ASN A 16 -11.68 5.20 -24.00
CA ASN A 16 -12.31 6.50 -24.04
C ASN A 16 -13.66 6.55 -23.30
N ASP A 17 -14.11 5.43 -22.71
CA ASP A 17 -15.34 5.36 -21.92
C ASP A 17 -15.00 5.51 -20.43
N SER A 18 -15.32 6.68 -19.85
CA SER A 18 -15.01 7.00 -18.45
C SER A 18 -15.82 6.16 -17.44
N GLU A 19 -16.91 5.49 -17.85
CA GLU A 19 -17.62 4.54 -17.01
C GLU A 19 -16.84 3.23 -16.87
N VAL A 20 -16.01 2.87 -17.87
CA VAL A 20 -15.17 1.67 -17.87
C VAL A 20 -13.78 1.99 -17.36
N PHE A 21 -13.09 2.94 -17.98
CA PHE A 21 -11.74 3.37 -17.61
C PHE A 21 -11.78 4.66 -16.80
N THR A 22 -11.83 4.51 -15.48
CA THR A 22 -11.64 5.64 -14.55
C THR A 22 -10.20 6.16 -14.62
N THR A 23 -9.95 7.38 -14.09
CA THR A 23 -8.60 7.95 -13.99
C THR A 23 -7.61 6.97 -13.35
N ALA A 24 -7.99 6.33 -12.23
CA ALA A 24 -7.15 5.32 -11.55
C ALA A 24 -6.84 4.11 -12.46
N SER A 25 -7.80 3.67 -13.28
CA SER A 25 -7.58 2.58 -14.23
C SER A 25 -6.62 2.99 -15.35
N LEU A 26 -6.74 4.21 -15.86
CA LEU A 26 -5.82 4.75 -16.87
C LEU A 26 -4.41 4.94 -16.31
N GLU A 27 -4.27 5.34 -15.05
CA GLU A 27 -2.97 5.39 -14.36
C GLU A 27 -2.30 4.02 -14.32
N ILE A 28 -3.03 2.96 -13.94
CA ILE A 28 -2.52 1.59 -13.93
C ILE A 28 -2.03 1.19 -15.34
N MET A 29 -2.83 1.44 -16.37
CA MET A 29 -2.48 1.09 -17.75
C MET A 29 -1.28 1.88 -18.25
N LYS A 30 -1.24 3.19 -18.00
CA LYS A 30 -0.10 4.06 -18.37
C LYS A 30 1.18 3.59 -17.72
N ARG A 31 1.15 3.31 -16.40
CA ARG A 31 2.32 2.84 -15.64
C ARG A 31 2.78 1.46 -16.13
N MET A 32 1.85 0.55 -16.37
CA MET A 32 2.17 -0.76 -16.93
C MET A 32 2.83 -0.64 -18.31
N LYS A 33 2.31 0.24 -19.16
CA LYS A 33 2.88 0.51 -20.50
C LYS A 33 4.27 1.13 -20.42
N ASP A 34 4.45 2.17 -19.57
CA ASP A 34 5.75 2.83 -19.35
C ASP A 34 6.80 1.88 -18.76
N TYR A 35 6.38 0.91 -17.95
CA TYR A 35 7.27 -0.14 -17.42
C TYR A 35 7.76 -1.14 -18.50
N GLY A 36 7.24 -1.04 -19.72
CA GLY A 36 7.56 -1.94 -20.82
C GLY A 36 6.47 -2.97 -21.12
N GLY A 37 5.25 -2.76 -20.61
CA GLY A 37 4.08 -3.60 -20.85
C GLY A 37 4.06 -4.91 -20.05
N GLN A 38 5.05 -5.14 -19.20
CA GLN A 38 5.16 -6.35 -18.36
C GLN A 38 5.77 -6.00 -17.02
N ALA A 39 5.06 -6.32 -15.91
CA ALA A 39 5.54 -6.07 -14.55
C ALA A 39 4.79 -6.92 -13.52
N THR A 40 5.34 -7.00 -12.30
CA THR A 40 4.57 -7.36 -11.11
C THR A 40 3.93 -6.12 -10.51
N CYS A 41 2.86 -6.27 -9.71
CA CYS A 41 2.27 -5.16 -8.96
C CYS A 41 3.30 -4.48 -8.04
N LYS A 42 4.23 -5.26 -7.50
CA LYS A 42 5.30 -4.77 -6.63
C LYS A 42 6.30 -3.87 -7.37
N GLN A 43 6.71 -4.26 -8.56
CA GLN A 43 7.58 -3.43 -9.40
C GLN A 43 6.93 -2.10 -9.78
N LEU A 44 5.63 -2.10 -10.09
CA LEU A 44 4.89 -0.86 -10.37
C LEU A 44 4.78 0.03 -9.13
N SER A 45 4.50 -0.57 -7.96
CA SER A 45 4.44 0.13 -6.67
C SER A 45 5.76 0.85 -6.37
N VAL A 46 6.88 0.15 -6.48
CA VAL A 46 8.23 0.70 -6.22
C VAL A 46 8.58 1.85 -7.18
N LYS A 47 8.25 1.69 -8.48
CA LYS A 47 8.66 2.69 -9.48
C LYS A 47 7.76 3.92 -9.50
N TYR A 48 6.44 3.75 -9.39
CA TYR A 48 5.48 4.84 -9.63
C TYR A 48 4.74 5.32 -8.39
N GLY A 49 4.90 4.62 -7.27
CA GLY A 49 4.11 4.83 -6.06
C GLY A 49 2.76 4.09 -6.08
N GLN A 50 1.92 4.32 -5.10
CA GLN A 50 0.75 3.53 -4.72
C GLN A 50 1.12 2.17 -4.11
N SER A 51 0.16 1.50 -3.46
CA SER A 51 0.36 0.16 -2.92
C SER A 51 0.30 -0.91 -4.02
N SER A 52 0.93 -2.05 -3.80
CA SER A 52 0.79 -3.21 -4.69
C SER A 52 -0.67 -3.64 -4.86
N ASN A 53 -1.48 -3.48 -3.80
CA ASN A 53 -2.91 -3.77 -3.84
C ASN A 53 -3.70 -2.81 -4.74
N PHE A 54 -3.28 -1.55 -4.85
CA PHE A 54 -3.88 -0.59 -5.80
C PHE A 54 -3.83 -1.15 -7.23
N TYR A 55 -2.68 -1.69 -7.65
CA TYR A 55 -2.52 -2.29 -8.99
C TYR A 55 -3.31 -3.59 -9.12
N ASN A 56 -3.30 -4.45 -8.10
CA ASN A 56 -3.98 -5.73 -8.12
C ASN A 56 -5.52 -5.58 -8.12
N ALA A 57 -6.07 -4.95 -7.09
CA ALA A 57 -7.51 -4.74 -6.95
C ALA A 57 -8.07 -3.82 -8.05
N GLY A 58 -7.33 -2.76 -8.42
CA GLY A 58 -7.71 -1.85 -9.49
C GLY A 58 -7.82 -2.55 -10.85
N SER A 59 -6.87 -3.43 -11.17
CA SER A 59 -6.94 -4.25 -12.40
C SER A 59 -8.13 -5.23 -12.39
N SER A 60 -8.40 -5.87 -11.26
CA SER A 60 -9.55 -6.78 -11.13
C SER A 60 -10.88 -6.04 -11.27
N THR A 61 -11.01 -4.87 -10.67
CA THR A 61 -12.20 -4.03 -10.75
C THR A 61 -12.41 -3.49 -12.17
N LEU A 62 -11.33 -3.06 -12.85
CA LEU A 62 -11.38 -2.66 -14.26
C LEU A 62 -11.86 -3.82 -15.13
N ALA A 63 -11.28 -5.01 -14.95
CA ALA A 63 -11.65 -6.18 -15.74
C ALA A 63 -13.13 -6.56 -15.56
N LYS A 64 -13.70 -6.41 -14.36
CA LYS A 64 -15.15 -6.59 -14.12
C LYS A 64 -15.96 -5.62 -14.96
N ARG A 65 -15.65 -4.31 -14.93
CA ARG A 65 -16.38 -3.30 -15.73
C ARG A 65 -16.30 -3.59 -17.22
N ILE A 66 -15.14 -4.06 -17.71
CA ILE A 66 -14.97 -4.46 -19.11
C ILE A 66 -15.87 -5.66 -19.45
N ALA A 67 -15.88 -6.68 -18.59
CA ALA A 67 -16.73 -7.85 -18.80
C ALA A 67 -18.21 -7.49 -18.80
N ASP A 68 -18.65 -6.66 -17.88
CA ASP A 68 -20.03 -6.17 -17.79
C ASP A 68 -20.42 -5.36 -19.02
N LYS A 69 -19.51 -4.54 -19.55
CA LYS A 69 -19.77 -3.68 -20.72
C LYS A 69 -19.77 -4.45 -22.06
N THR A 70 -18.88 -5.46 -22.17
CA THR A 70 -18.65 -6.16 -23.43
C THR A 70 -19.32 -7.52 -23.51
N GLY A 71 -19.62 -8.13 -22.38
CA GLY A 71 -20.07 -9.52 -22.32
C GLY A 71 -18.99 -10.52 -22.74
N CYS A 72 -17.70 -10.15 -22.68
CA CYS A 72 -16.61 -11.03 -23.10
C CYS A 72 -16.58 -12.31 -22.23
N PRO A 73 -16.18 -13.46 -22.81
CA PRO A 73 -16.11 -14.70 -22.04
C PRO A 73 -15.11 -14.56 -20.89
N LEU A 74 -15.38 -15.18 -19.75
CA LEU A 74 -14.46 -15.27 -18.64
C LEU A 74 -13.62 -16.53 -18.72
N MET A 75 -12.38 -16.47 -18.24
CA MET A 75 -11.53 -17.64 -18.12
C MET A 75 -12.11 -18.57 -17.01
N GLU A 76 -12.28 -19.85 -17.32
CA GLU A 76 -12.61 -20.86 -16.30
C GLU A 76 -11.39 -21.11 -15.43
N VAL A 77 -11.50 -20.82 -14.14
CA VAL A 77 -10.44 -21.00 -13.12
C VAL A 77 -11.05 -21.46 -11.81
N ASP A 78 -10.25 -22.15 -11.01
CA ASP A 78 -10.69 -22.75 -9.75
C ASP A 78 -10.99 -21.71 -8.64
N THR A 79 -10.56 -20.47 -8.78
CA THR A 79 -10.77 -19.40 -7.78
C THR A 79 -11.47 -18.20 -8.37
N GLU A 80 -12.44 -17.66 -7.65
CA GLU A 80 -13.31 -16.58 -8.13
C GLU A 80 -12.54 -15.27 -8.46
N ASN A 81 -11.46 -15.00 -7.74
CA ASN A 81 -10.64 -13.80 -7.95
C ASN A 81 -9.70 -13.91 -9.18
N SER A 82 -9.38 -15.10 -9.63
CA SER A 82 -8.43 -15.33 -10.73
C SER A 82 -9.05 -15.22 -12.13
N LYS A 83 -10.38 -15.13 -12.24
CA LYS A 83 -11.10 -15.09 -13.53
C LYS A 83 -11.05 -13.72 -14.24
N TRP A 84 -10.71 -12.64 -13.52
CA TRP A 84 -10.83 -11.27 -14.01
C TRP A 84 -9.57 -10.75 -14.71
N TRP A 85 -8.40 -10.85 -14.06
CA TRP A 85 -7.15 -10.32 -14.60
C TRP A 85 -6.80 -10.84 -16.02
N PRO A 86 -7.20 -12.06 -16.46
CA PRO A 86 -6.87 -12.55 -17.79
C PRO A 86 -7.51 -11.73 -18.92
N ILE A 87 -8.52 -10.92 -18.63
CA ILE A 87 -9.10 -10.00 -19.63
C ILE A 87 -8.04 -8.97 -20.06
N LEU A 88 -7.26 -8.44 -19.14
CA LEU A 88 -6.27 -7.39 -19.36
C LEU A 88 -4.89 -7.96 -19.71
N TYR A 89 -4.54 -9.08 -19.10
CA TYR A 89 -3.17 -9.58 -19.09
C TYR A 89 -3.04 -11.04 -19.54
N VAL A 90 -1.84 -11.33 -20.01
CA VAL A 90 -1.29 -12.68 -20.05
C VAL A 90 -0.27 -12.75 -18.91
N GLY A 91 -0.31 -13.78 -18.08
CA GLY A 91 0.55 -13.80 -16.91
C GLY A 91 1.21 -15.14 -16.66
N ARG A 92 2.24 -15.11 -15.82
CA ARG A 92 2.95 -16.28 -15.31
C ARG A 92 3.41 -16.04 -13.88
N SER A 93 3.61 -17.10 -13.13
CA SER A 93 4.27 -17.00 -11.83
C SER A 93 5.67 -16.40 -11.98
N ALA A 94 6.04 -15.53 -11.05
CA ALA A 94 7.39 -14.99 -10.98
C ALA A 94 8.39 -16.10 -10.58
N THR A 95 9.60 -16.00 -11.09
CA THR A 95 10.72 -16.85 -10.65
C THR A 95 11.31 -16.29 -9.36
N LYS A 96 12.20 -17.08 -8.70
CA LYS A 96 12.85 -16.65 -7.44
C LYS A 96 13.69 -15.37 -7.58
N ASP A 97 14.12 -15.04 -8.80
CA ASP A 97 14.96 -13.87 -9.10
C ASP A 97 14.12 -12.64 -9.53
N GLU A 98 12.80 -12.80 -9.60
CA GLU A 98 11.86 -11.74 -10.01
C GLU A 98 11.05 -11.25 -8.82
N GLN A 99 10.96 -9.95 -8.66
CA GLN A 99 10.19 -9.30 -7.59
C GLN A 99 8.69 -9.59 -7.71
N GLY A 100 8.07 -10.00 -6.61
CA GLY A 100 6.64 -10.27 -6.54
C GLY A 100 6.27 -11.71 -6.89
N SER A 101 4.98 -12.03 -6.79
CA SER A 101 4.49 -13.42 -6.92
C SER A 101 4.07 -13.76 -8.35
N TYR A 102 3.65 -12.77 -9.13
CA TYR A 102 3.06 -12.98 -10.45
C TYR A 102 3.39 -11.84 -11.40
N ILE A 103 3.85 -12.17 -12.59
CA ILE A 103 4.16 -11.21 -13.65
C ILE A 103 2.98 -11.11 -14.59
N TRP A 104 2.48 -9.89 -14.76
CA TRP A 104 1.45 -9.54 -15.73
C TRP A 104 2.05 -8.87 -16.94
N LYS A 105 1.71 -9.35 -18.13
CA LYS A 105 2.00 -8.73 -19.41
C LYS A 105 0.69 -8.25 -20.02
N LEU A 106 0.61 -6.99 -20.46
CA LEU A 106 -0.54 -6.48 -21.21
C LEU A 106 -0.82 -7.37 -22.43
N ARG A 107 -2.10 -7.61 -22.73
CA ARG A 107 -2.46 -8.23 -24.00
C ARG A 107 -2.02 -7.36 -25.16
N ASP A 108 -1.63 -7.97 -26.23
CA ASP A 108 -1.02 -7.26 -27.36
C ASP A 108 -2.01 -6.25 -27.97
N GLU A 109 -3.30 -6.60 -28.09
CA GLU A 109 -4.36 -5.73 -28.60
C GLU A 109 -4.61 -4.52 -27.68
N LEU A 110 -4.60 -4.72 -26.35
CA LEU A 110 -4.73 -3.63 -25.37
C LEU A 110 -3.49 -2.74 -25.39
N SER A 111 -2.31 -3.34 -25.48
CA SER A 111 -1.04 -2.61 -25.58
C SER A 111 -0.99 -1.74 -26.84
N GLU A 112 -1.44 -2.26 -27.99
CA GLU A 112 -1.54 -1.50 -29.24
C GLU A 112 -2.57 -0.37 -29.16
N ALA A 113 -3.71 -0.61 -28.51
CA ALA A 113 -4.74 0.41 -28.30
C ALA A 113 -4.22 1.57 -27.42
N LEU A 114 -3.46 1.26 -26.37
CA LEU A 114 -2.82 2.27 -25.50
C LEU A 114 -1.81 3.15 -26.25
N ASP A 115 -1.16 2.64 -27.31
CA ASP A 115 -0.27 3.45 -28.16
C ASP A 115 -1.03 4.44 -29.06
N LYS A 116 -2.34 4.25 -29.24
CA LYS A 116 -3.18 5.03 -30.15
C LYS A 116 -4.03 6.10 -29.43
N ILE A 117 -3.98 6.16 -28.12
CA ILE A 117 -4.72 7.16 -27.32
C ILE A 117 -3.74 8.14 -26.65
N ASP A 118 -4.25 9.34 -26.39
CA ASP A 118 -3.50 10.33 -25.64
C ASP A 118 -3.70 10.12 -24.12
N LEU A 119 -2.62 9.83 -23.42
CA LEU A 119 -2.56 9.69 -21.98
C LEU A 119 -1.70 10.79 -21.32
N SER A 120 -1.43 11.91 -22.01
CA SER A 120 -0.58 12.99 -21.49
C SER A 120 -1.12 13.56 -20.18
N GLU A 121 -2.43 13.71 -20.06
CA GLU A 121 -3.10 14.24 -18.87
C GLU A 121 -3.14 13.25 -17.69
N ILE A 122 -2.81 11.98 -17.91
CA ILE A 122 -2.81 10.97 -16.85
C ILE A 122 -1.46 11.01 -16.12
N GLU A 123 -1.48 11.14 -14.80
CA GLU A 123 -0.29 11.20 -13.97
C GLU A 123 0.48 9.86 -13.98
N LEU A 124 1.78 9.92 -14.28
CA LEU A 124 2.63 8.74 -14.28
C LEU A 124 3.09 8.37 -12.88
N TYR A 125 3.55 9.36 -12.13
CA TYR A 125 4.00 9.19 -10.75
C TYR A 125 2.96 9.72 -9.78
N VAL A 126 2.83 9.06 -8.63
CA VAL A 126 1.99 9.59 -7.55
C VAL A 126 2.60 10.88 -7.06
N LYS A 127 1.82 11.96 -7.08
CA LYS A 127 2.20 13.20 -6.41
C LYS A 127 2.14 12.96 -4.90
N ALA A 128 3.23 13.26 -4.21
CA ALA A 128 3.20 13.31 -2.75
C ALA A 128 2.08 14.27 -2.30
N ALA A 129 1.32 13.87 -1.29
CA ALA A 129 0.35 14.77 -0.70
C ALA A 129 1.07 16.04 -0.18
N PRO A 130 0.42 17.22 -0.17
CA PRO A 130 1.02 18.42 0.39
C PRO A 130 1.53 18.16 1.81
N GLY A 131 2.84 18.32 2.04
CA GLY A 131 3.52 17.98 3.29
C GLY A 131 4.18 16.60 3.34
N GLU A 132 4.02 15.75 2.30
CA GLU A 132 4.73 14.46 2.19
C GLU A 132 6.08 14.58 1.46
N GLU A 133 6.30 15.65 0.70
CA GLU A 133 7.56 15.85 -0.04
C GLU A 133 8.77 15.97 0.88
N ASP A 134 8.58 16.49 2.09
CA ASP A 134 9.62 16.67 3.12
C ASP A 134 9.57 15.63 4.24
N ARG A 135 8.66 14.61 4.15
CA ARG A 135 8.52 13.60 5.20
C ARG A 135 9.69 12.64 5.22
N GLY A 136 10.32 12.50 6.38
CA GLY A 136 11.35 11.50 6.65
C GLY A 136 10.75 10.13 6.96
N TYR A 137 11.55 9.11 6.73
CA TYR A 137 11.20 7.72 7.04
C TYR A 137 12.34 7.10 7.83
N TRP A 138 11.99 6.41 8.92
CA TRP A 138 12.95 5.93 9.88
C TRP A 138 12.70 4.47 10.27
N TRP A 139 13.77 3.76 10.54
CA TRP A 139 13.77 2.48 11.19
C TRP A 139 14.24 2.67 12.62
N LEU A 140 13.37 2.41 13.61
CA LEU A 140 13.66 2.51 15.03
C LEU A 140 13.89 1.12 15.62
N ASN A 141 15.10 0.90 16.12
CA ASN A 141 15.55 -0.37 16.68
C ASN A 141 15.33 -0.40 18.19
N ALA A 142 14.40 -1.21 18.67
CA ALA A 142 14.16 -1.48 20.07
C ALA A 142 14.94 -2.71 20.52
N ASN A 143 15.50 -2.65 21.72
CA ASN A 143 16.03 -3.84 22.40
C ASN A 143 14.97 -4.33 23.41
N PRO A 144 14.31 -5.49 23.19
CA PRO A 144 13.22 -5.96 24.04
C PRO A 144 13.62 -6.21 25.49
N LYS A 145 14.94 -6.32 25.77
CA LYS A 145 15.47 -6.44 27.14
C LYS A 145 15.47 -5.11 27.90
N ILE A 146 15.36 -3.99 27.18
CA ILE A 146 15.35 -2.63 27.75
C ILE A 146 13.96 -2.03 27.63
N TRP A 147 13.38 -2.06 26.43
CA TRP A 147 12.04 -1.59 26.14
C TRP A 147 11.51 -2.28 24.87
N SER A 148 10.19 -2.41 24.76
CA SER A 148 9.50 -3.10 23.66
C SER A 148 8.30 -2.29 23.19
N PHE A 149 8.07 -2.30 21.87
CA PHE A 149 6.85 -1.75 21.27
C PHE A 149 5.58 -2.45 21.75
N ALA A 150 5.67 -3.71 22.19
CA ALA A 150 4.52 -4.42 22.77
C ALA A 150 3.96 -3.76 24.04
N ASN A 151 4.82 -3.05 24.80
CA ASN A 151 4.45 -2.38 26.03
C ASN A 151 3.92 -0.95 25.81
N ILE A 152 3.87 -0.48 24.57
CA ILE A 152 3.40 0.87 24.21
C ILE A 152 2.00 0.73 23.62
N ALA A 153 1.03 1.46 24.16
CA ALA A 153 -0.32 1.52 23.59
C ALA A 153 -0.33 2.31 22.28
N VAL A 154 -1.28 1.99 21.38
CA VAL A 154 -1.50 2.78 20.18
C VAL A 154 -1.93 4.20 20.57
N GLY A 155 -1.30 5.22 19.97
CA GLY A 155 -1.48 6.63 20.30
C GLY A 155 -0.66 7.11 21.52
N GLU A 156 0.06 6.21 22.19
CA GLU A 156 0.92 6.59 23.32
C GLU A 156 2.23 7.18 22.80
N VAL A 157 2.59 8.36 23.36
CA VAL A 157 3.85 9.04 23.06
C VAL A 157 4.94 8.56 23.99
N GLN A 158 6.06 8.15 23.40
CA GLN A 158 7.26 7.72 24.09
C GLN A 158 8.44 8.62 23.75
N SER A 159 9.49 8.54 24.55
CA SER A 159 10.72 9.27 24.31
C SER A 159 11.91 8.34 24.19
N TYR A 160 12.82 8.67 23.28
CA TYR A 160 14.07 7.95 23.05
C TYR A 160 15.26 8.87 23.30
N THR A 161 16.17 8.49 24.20
CA THR A 161 17.31 9.32 24.57
C THR A 161 18.33 9.41 23.43
N LEU A 162 18.88 10.61 23.18
CA LEU A 162 19.94 10.85 22.21
C LEU A 162 21.31 10.38 22.71
N TYR A 163 21.42 10.15 23.98
CA TYR A 163 22.66 9.71 24.65
C TYR A 163 22.47 8.34 25.29
N ASN A 164 23.55 7.59 25.39
CA ASN A 164 23.56 6.31 26.11
C ASN A 164 23.71 6.54 27.62
N GLU A 165 23.67 5.46 28.40
CA GLU A 165 23.78 5.50 29.87
C GLU A 165 25.09 6.15 30.38
N ASN A 166 26.14 6.15 29.55
CA ASN A 166 27.43 6.78 29.86
C ASN A 166 27.52 8.23 29.40
N GLY A 167 26.43 8.82 28.93
CA GLY A 167 26.39 10.19 28.43
C GLY A 167 27.03 10.39 27.05
N ASN A 168 27.39 9.30 26.36
CA ASN A 168 27.94 9.40 25.01
C ASN A 168 26.81 9.48 23.97
N LYS A 169 27.02 10.27 22.91
CA LYS A 169 26.11 10.33 21.77
C LYS A 169 25.86 8.92 21.21
N ARG A 170 24.59 8.63 20.92
CA ARG A 170 24.25 7.39 20.20
C ARG A 170 24.87 7.36 18.81
N ARG A 171 25.07 6.17 18.27
CA ARG A 171 25.57 6.00 16.90
C ARG A 171 24.59 6.59 15.90
N ILE A 172 25.12 7.12 14.81
CA ILE A 172 24.36 7.82 13.77
C ILE A 172 23.54 8.96 14.39
N PHE A 173 24.20 9.76 15.25
CA PHE A 173 23.58 10.85 16.00
C PHE A 173 22.84 11.86 15.09
N GLN A 174 23.33 12.06 13.86
CA GLN A 174 22.71 12.95 12.89
C GLN A 174 21.27 12.56 12.56
N ASN A 175 20.96 11.26 12.51
CA ASN A 175 19.59 10.78 12.24
C ASN A 175 18.60 11.30 13.29
N PHE A 176 19.02 11.40 14.56
CA PHE A 176 18.16 11.97 15.61
C PHE A 176 17.93 13.47 15.44
N LEU A 177 18.89 14.20 14.88
CA LEU A 177 18.78 15.63 14.62
C LEU A 177 17.95 15.93 13.35
N ASP A 178 17.97 15.00 12.37
CA ASP A 178 17.27 15.15 11.11
C ASP A 178 15.81 14.74 11.19
N ALA A 179 15.43 13.93 12.20
CA ALA A 179 14.07 13.45 12.39
C ALA A 179 13.13 14.61 12.79
N LYS A 180 12.01 14.74 12.05
CA LYS A 180 11.04 15.82 12.20
C LYS A 180 9.69 15.30 12.64
N ALA A 181 8.89 16.14 13.30
CA ALA A 181 7.51 15.84 13.62
C ALA A 181 6.72 15.47 12.34
N GLY A 182 5.99 14.37 12.41
CA GLY A 182 5.24 13.82 11.28
C GLY A 182 5.98 12.76 10.44
N ASP A 183 7.29 12.58 10.64
CA ASP A 183 8.05 11.51 10.01
C ASP A 183 7.56 10.14 10.45
N MET A 184 7.60 9.15 9.56
CA MET A 184 7.12 7.81 9.82
C MET A 184 8.23 6.87 10.32
N ILE A 185 7.84 5.93 11.16
CA ILE A 185 8.76 4.97 11.79
C ILE A 185 8.31 3.54 11.48
N ILE A 186 9.25 2.69 11.07
CA ILE A 186 9.13 1.23 11.16
C ILE A 186 9.74 0.79 12.48
N GLY A 187 8.91 0.23 13.36
CA GLY A 187 9.31 -0.25 14.68
C GLY A 187 9.82 -1.69 14.63
N TYR A 188 11.10 -1.87 14.87
CA TYR A 188 11.76 -3.17 14.84
C TYR A 188 12.27 -3.55 16.22
N GLU A 189 12.02 -4.79 16.63
CA GLU A 189 12.59 -5.37 17.84
C GLU A 189 13.80 -6.25 17.50
N SER A 190 14.94 -5.91 18.08
CA SER A 190 16.19 -6.63 17.88
C SER A 190 16.22 -7.97 18.63
N ASN A 191 17.38 -8.59 18.74
CA ASN A 191 17.56 -9.89 19.41
C ASN A 191 16.98 -9.89 20.85
N PRO A 192 16.16 -10.90 21.23
CA PRO A 192 15.93 -12.18 20.55
C PRO A 192 14.79 -12.21 19.53
N VAL A 193 13.95 -11.18 19.45
CA VAL A 193 12.71 -11.16 18.65
C VAL A 193 13.01 -11.11 17.16
N LYS A 194 13.80 -10.14 16.71
CA LYS A 194 14.21 -9.93 15.31
C LYS A 194 13.04 -9.79 14.34
N GLN A 195 12.07 -8.94 14.65
CA GLN A 195 10.87 -8.73 13.85
C GLN A 195 10.51 -7.24 13.78
N ILE A 196 9.88 -6.83 12.67
CA ILE A 196 9.08 -5.61 12.63
C ILE A 196 7.78 -5.89 13.38
N VAL A 197 7.44 -5.04 14.35
CA VAL A 197 6.31 -5.26 15.26
C VAL A 197 5.34 -4.08 15.32
N ALA A 198 5.72 -2.92 14.78
CA ALA A 198 4.90 -1.72 14.89
C ALA A 198 5.18 -0.73 13.74
N ILE A 199 4.22 0.15 13.52
CA ILE A 199 4.37 1.41 12.80
C ILE A 199 4.26 2.53 13.83
N GLY A 200 5.14 3.52 13.73
CA GLY A 200 5.13 4.71 14.57
C GLY A 200 5.26 5.98 13.77
N ARG A 201 5.24 7.10 14.47
CA ARG A 201 5.43 8.42 13.93
C ARG A 201 6.23 9.28 14.90
N ILE A 202 7.12 10.13 14.40
CA ILE A 202 7.75 11.16 15.23
C ILE A 202 6.65 12.15 15.65
N SER A 203 6.39 12.27 16.95
CA SER A 203 5.35 13.14 17.49
C SER A 203 5.84 14.57 17.74
N ALA A 204 7.14 14.71 18.04
CA ALA A 204 7.81 16.01 18.21
C ALA A 204 9.29 15.87 17.89
N GLU A 205 9.90 16.96 17.45
CA GLU A 205 11.35 17.04 17.24
C GLU A 205 12.10 16.85 18.58
N GLN A 206 13.37 16.53 18.48
CA GLN A 206 14.23 16.35 19.65
C GLN A 206 14.42 17.69 20.43
N ASP A 207 14.53 17.58 21.74
CA ASP A 207 14.71 18.70 22.68
C ASP A 207 16.19 18.92 23.12
N GLY A 208 17.12 18.23 22.50
CA GLY A 208 18.55 18.20 22.85
C GLY A 208 18.95 16.96 23.68
N GLU A 209 17.99 16.29 24.31
CA GLU A 209 18.19 15.08 25.13
C GLU A 209 17.43 13.87 24.60
N LYS A 210 16.22 14.09 24.08
CA LYS A 210 15.28 13.05 23.68
C LYS A 210 14.61 13.37 22.34
N LEU A 211 14.29 12.33 21.60
CA LEU A 211 13.38 12.33 20.47
C LEU A 211 12.04 11.74 20.91
N PHE A 212 10.93 12.29 20.41
CA PHE A 212 9.58 11.87 20.81
C PHE A 212 8.88 11.17 19.64
N PHE A 213 8.27 10.02 19.94
CA PHE A 213 7.53 9.25 18.94
C PHE A 213 6.28 8.65 19.57
N GLU A 214 5.30 8.35 18.72
CA GLU A 214 4.11 7.62 19.13
C GLU A 214 3.99 6.31 18.33
N LYS A 215 3.37 5.31 18.93
CA LYS A 215 2.99 4.08 18.24
C LYS A 215 1.67 4.32 17.52
N VAL A 216 1.69 4.24 16.19
CA VAL A 216 0.49 4.41 15.35
C VAL A 216 -0.25 3.08 15.20
N GLU A 217 0.50 1.97 15.08
CA GLU A 217 -0.06 0.65 14.87
C GLU A 217 0.85 -0.44 15.45
N GLY A 218 0.24 -1.46 16.06
CA GLY A 218 0.92 -2.71 16.42
C GLY A 218 0.57 -3.80 15.43
N LEU A 219 1.55 -4.56 14.96
CA LEU A 219 1.30 -5.61 13.98
C LEU A 219 0.78 -6.88 14.66
N THR A 220 -0.29 -7.43 14.09
CA THR A 220 -0.84 -8.74 14.52
C THR A 220 0.03 -9.87 13.99
N SER A 221 0.55 -9.71 12.78
CA SER A 221 1.49 -10.62 12.11
C SER A 221 2.82 -9.90 11.90
N PRO A 222 3.78 -10.01 12.83
CA PRO A 222 5.10 -9.39 12.72
C PRO A 222 5.90 -9.92 11.51
N ILE A 223 6.78 -9.09 10.95
CA ILE A 223 7.61 -9.48 9.80
C ILE A 223 9.01 -9.86 10.27
N ASP A 224 9.43 -11.08 9.95
CA ASP A 224 10.74 -11.60 10.34
C ASP A 224 11.90 -10.92 9.63
N TYR A 225 13.00 -10.69 10.36
CA TYR A 225 14.25 -10.19 9.80
C TYR A 225 14.79 -11.05 8.65
N ALA A 226 14.62 -12.37 8.72
CA ALA A 226 15.07 -13.28 7.67
C ALA A 226 14.36 -12.98 6.34
N THR A 227 13.06 -12.78 6.38
CA THR A 227 12.24 -12.41 5.21
C THR A 227 12.71 -11.10 4.58
N LEU A 228 13.00 -10.08 5.42
CA LEU A 228 13.51 -8.79 4.94
C LEU A 228 14.88 -8.90 4.26
N LYS A 229 15.74 -9.79 4.76
CA LYS A 229 17.09 -10.02 4.21
C LYS A 229 17.08 -10.71 2.85
N GLU A 230 16.01 -11.41 2.52
CA GLU A 230 15.83 -12.05 1.21
C GLU A 230 15.34 -11.08 0.14
N CYS A 231 14.99 -9.82 0.53
CA CYS A 231 14.48 -8.81 -0.38
C CYS A 231 15.62 -7.98 -0.99
N PRO A 232 15.91 -8.09 -2.30
CA PRO A 232 16.96 -7.32 -2.97
C PRO A 232 16.76 -5.81 -2.86
N GLU A 233 15.49 -5.35 -2.76
CA GLU A 233 15.10 -3.96 -2.65
C GLU A 233 15.61 -3.29 -1.38
N LEU A 234 15.82 -4.09 -0.33
CA LEU A 234 16.30 -3.63 0.98
C LEU A 234 17.80 -3.82 1.16
N GLU A 235 18.51 -4.41 0.18
CA GLU A 235 19.93 -4.73 0.30
C GLU A 235 20.78 -3.52 0.71
N ARG A 236 20.41 -2.32 0.21
CA ARG A 236 21.15 -1.08 0.49
C ARG A 236 20.64 -0.29 1.71
N MET A 237 19.64 -0.80 2.40
CA MET A 237 19.08 -0.16 3.59
C MET A 237 20.17 0.11 4.63
N GLU A 238 20.19 1.30 5.23
CA GLU A 238 21.20 1.75 6.19
C GLU A 238 21.40 0.75 7.34
N TYR A 239 20.30 0.20 7.88
CA TYR A 239 20.33 -0.82 8.92
C TYR A 239 21.03 -2.12 8.47
N PHE A 240 20.87 -2.53 7.22
CA PHE A 240 21.49 -3.75 6.70
C PHE A 240 22.98 -3.56 6.40
N GLN A 241 23.41 -2.35 6.07
CA GLN A 241 24.82 -2.03 5.84
C GLN A 241 25.58 -1.92 7.16
N ASN A 242 24.98 -1.35 8.19
CA ASN A 242 25.60 -1.22 9.52
C ASN A 242 24.53 -1.28 10.64
N PRO A 243 24.21 -2.46 11.18
CA PRO A 243 23.13 -2.65 12.15
C PRO A 243 23.44 -2.10 13.55
N GLN A 244 24.49 -1.31 13.69
CA GLN A 244 24.92 -0.76 14.98
C GLN A 244 24.36 0.65 15.20
N GLY A 245 23.16 0.75 15.73
CA GLY A 245 22.48 2.01 16.02
C GLY A 245 21.06 1.78 16.52
N SER A 246 20.37 2.86 16.73
CA SER A 246 18.98 2.81 17.19
C SER A 246 18.00 3.43 16.18
N LEU A 247 18.41 4.47 15.48
CA LEU A 247 17.58 5.16 14.49
C LEU A 247 18.33 5.21 13.16
N PHE A 248 17.73 4.62 12.12
CA PHE A 248 18.31 4.53 10.79
C PHE A 248 17.38 5.21 9.78
N LYS A 249 17.96 5.85 8.79
CA LYS A 249 17.20 6.48 7.73
C LYS A 249 16.71 5.44 6.74
N LEU A 250 15.47 5.58 6.31
CA LEU A 250 14.90 4.86 5.18
C LEU A 250 14.69 5.83 4.02
N THR A 251 14.91 5.37 2.83
CA THR A 251 14.37 6.04 1.65
C THR A 251 12.86 5.82 1.59
N ARG A 252 12.13 6.68 0.88
CA ARG A 252 10.70 6.48 0.65
C ARG A 252 10.41 5.11 0.03
N GLY A 253 11.20 4.71 -0.97
CA GLY A 253 11.03 3.40 -1.63
C GLY A 253 11.21 2.22 -0.69
N GLU A 254 12.18 2.26 0.23
CA GLU A 254 12.39 1.23 1.26
C GLU A 254 11.22 1.19 2.26
N TYR A 255 10.75 2.36 2.69
CA TYR A 255 9.60 2.46 3.59
C TYR A 255 8.32 1.91 2.94
N ASP A 256 7.99 2.36 1.75
CA ASP A 256 6.79 1.93 1.00
C ASP A 256 6.85 0.41 0.74
N PHE A 257 8.02 -0.13 0.40
CA PHE A 257 8.24 -1.55 0.22
C PHE A 257 7.97 -2.37 1.50
N ILE A 258 8.52 -1.91 2.64
CA ILE A 258 8.29 -2.55 3.94
C ILE A 258 6.82 -2.43 4.33
N LEU A 259 6.19 -1.28 4.09
CA LEU A 259 4.78 -1.06 4.37
C LEU A 259 3.89 -2.00 3.56
N ASP A 260 4.19 -2.22 2.27
CA ASP A 260 3.47 -3.19 1.44
C ASP A 260 3.57 -4.61 2.02
N MET A 261 4.78 -5.04 2.44
CA MET A 261 4.95 -6.34 3.11
C MET A 261 4.12 -6.43 4.40
N ILE A 262 4.09 -5.35 5.19
CA ILE A 262 3.28 -5.28 6.40
C ILE A 262 1.80 -5.43 6.04
N ARG A 263 1.30 -4.75 5.00
CA ARG A 263 -0.10 -4.78 4.59
C ARG A 263 -0.53 -6.12 3.98
N ASP A 264 0.37 -6.83 3.34
CA ASP A 264 0.11 -8.19 2.85
C ASP A 264 -0.21 -9.15 4.01
N GLU A 265 0.49 -9.02 5.14
CA GLU A 265 0.30 -9.88 6.33
C GLU A 265 -0.69 -9.28 7.37
N ASN A 266 -0.86 -7.96 7.36
CA ASN A 266 -1.75 -7.21 8.24
C ASN A 266 -2.66 -6.33 7.39
N PRO A 267 -3.65 -6.89 6.67
CA PRO A 267 -4.58 -6.09 5.89
C PRO A 267 -5.29 -5.12 6.83
N VAL A 268 -5.21 -3.83 6.53
CA VAL A 268 -6.11 -2.85 7.14
C VAL A 268 -7.50 -3.27 6.66
N VAL A 269 -8.25 -3.91 7.54
CA VAL A 269 -9.69 -3.93 7.37
C VAL A 269 -10.03 -2.45 7.37
N ALA A 270 -10.31 -1.86 6.19
CA ALA A 270 -11.03 -0.63 6.18
C ALA A 270 -12.18 -0.91 7.15
N GLU A 271 -12.24 -0.20 8.28
CA GLU A 271 -13.54 -0.01 8.89
C GLU A 271 -14.34 0.48 7.69
N ASP A 272 -15.16 -0.43 7.12
CA ASP A 272 -16.24 -0.01 6.28
C ASP A 272 -16.73 1.21 7.03
N SER A 273 -16.59 2.40 6.45
CA SER A 273 -17.43 3.49 6.85
C SER A 273 -18.79 2.82 6.78
N ILE A 274 -19.27 2.36 7.92
CA ILE A 274 -20.67 2.03 8.08
C ILE A 274 -21.24 3.39 7.73
N ASP A 275 -21.54 3.57 6.43
CA ASP A 275 -22.47 4.59 6.02
C ASP A 275 -23.61 4.34 6.97
N THR A 276 -23.64 5.15 8.03
CA THR A 276 -24.66 5.01 9.06
C THR A 276 -25.92 5.23 8.29
N TYR A 277 -26.52 4.10 7.83
CA TYR A 277 -27.77 4.07 7.09
C TYR A 277 -28.76 4.83 7.94
N THR A 278 -28.96 6.07 7.56
CA THR A 278 -29.71 7.03 8.36
C THR A 278 -31.20 6.82 8.15
N LYS A 279 -32.00 7.40 9.00
CA LYS A 279 -33.44 7.47 8.81
C LYS A 279 -33.80 8.06 7.46
N ASP A 280 -33.04 9.05 6.99
CA ASP A 280 -33.28 9.74 5.73
C ASP A 280 -32.97 8.82 4.54
N ASP A 281 -31.88 8.05 4.59
CA ASP A 281 -31.54 7.04 3.59
C ASP A 281 -32.65 5.97 3.48
N PHE A 282 -33.16 5.51 4.63
CA PHE A 282 -34.24 4.54 4.66
C PHE A 282 -35.55 5.10 4.07
N LEU A 283 -35.89 6.37 4.37
CA LEU A 283 -37.09 6.99 3.86
C LEU A 283 -37.04 7.24 2.34
N ASP A 284 -35.85 7.56 1.83
CA ASP A 284 -35.62 7.76 0.39
C ASP A 284 -35.70 6.45 -0.40
N GLU A 285 -35.21 5.35 0.15
CA GLU A 285 -35.24 4.04 -0.53
C GLU A 285 -36.61 3.38 -0.48
N VAL A 286 -37.36 3.52 0.62
CA VAL A 286 -38.59 2.74 0.85
C VAL A 286 -39.86 3.53 0.50
N TYR A 287 -39.74 4.77 0.02
CA TYR A 287 -40.88 5.66 -0.32
C TYR A 287 -41.93 5.72 0.80
N MET A 288 -41.48 5.74 2.05
CA MET A 288 -42.34 5.74 3.23
C MET A 288 -42.39 7.13 3.87
N THR A 289 -43.54 7.53 4.39
CA THR A 289 -43.65 8.78 5.16
C THR A 289 -42.99 8.64 6.54
N GLU A 290 -42.40 9.70 7.04
CA GLU A 290 -41.76 9.76 8.36
C GLU A 290 -42.68 9.22 9.50
N LYS A 291 -43.97 9.54 9.42
CA LYS A 291 -44.98 9.07 10.38
C LYS A 291 -45.17 7.53 10.35
N CYS A 292 -45.00 6.91 9.20
CA CYS A 292 -45.04 5.46 9.06
C CYS A 292 -43.78 4.83 9.61
N TYR A 293 -42.61 5.40 9.37
CA TYR A 293 -41.35 5.00 9.94
C TYR A 293 -41.37 5.01 11.47
N GLU A 294 -41.82 6.11 12.08
CA GLU A 294 -41.93 6.24 13.54
C GLU A 294 -42.84 5.17 14.18
N ARG A 295 -43.93 4.84 13.49
CA ARG A 295 -44.82 3.73 13.91
C ARG A 295 -44.11 2.38 13.85
N LEU A 296 -43.33 2.13 12.80
CA LEU A 296 -42.63 0.88 12.59
C LEU A 296 -41.53 0.71 13.67
N VAL A 297 -40.75 1.77 13.94
CA VAL A 297 -39.73 1.75 14.99
C VAL A 297 -40.35 1.62 16.39
N ALA A 298 -41.52 2.19 16.64
CA ALA A 298 -42.21 2.07 17.92
C ALA A 298 -42.74 0.65 18.20
N VAL A 299 -42.99 -0.16 17.17
CA VAL A 299 -43.40 -1.56 17.32
C VAL A 299 -42.20 -2.48 17.54
N LEU A 300 -41.01 -2.09 17.12
CA LEU A 300 -39.77 -2.88 17.24
C LEU A 300 -38.99 -2.62 18.55
N ARG A 301 -39.40 -1.66 19.35
CA ARG A 301 -38.90 -1.37 20.69
C ARG A 301 -39.80 -1.95 21.77
#